data_6e1f076b46f9747ed560905d65e83f29
#
_entry.id   6e1f076b46f9747ed560905d65e83f29
#
_cell.length_a   1.000
_cell.length_b   1.000
_cell.length_c   1.000
_cell.angle_alpha   90.00
_cell.angle_beta   90.00
_cell.angle_gamma   90.00
#
_symmetry.space_group_name_H-M   'P 1'
#
loop_
_entity.id
_entity.type
_entity.pdbx_description
1 polymer ?
#
loop_
_entity_poly.entity_id
_entity_poly.type
_entity_poly.pdbx_seq_one_letter_code
_entity_poly.pdbx_strand_id
1 'polypeptide(L)'
;SSLVGSEMCIRDSSYAIVAEKYISPTSELPSHLSIHDYLLGRGRNQKVVIHTHPIELVAMTHNAAFLGRDVLSRLLWSMIPETRAFCPKGVGIVPYALPGSIELADATIAQLDDYDVVLWEKHGALGVGENVIEPFDMIDTLSKSAQIYMSGRAMGFTPAGMSDAQMQQLKEAFNL
;
A
#
# COMPACT_ATOMS: atom_id res chain seq x y z
N SER A 1 7.30 -16.17 -2.24
CA SER A 1 8.74 -16.39 -2.06
C SER A 1 9.46 -15.11 -2.48
N SER A 2 10.07 -14.49 -1.51
CA SER A 2 10.83 -13.25 -1.69
C SER A 2 12.00 -13.47 -2.65
N LEU A 3 12.29 -12.49 -3.50
CA LEU A 3 13.50 -12.37 -4.31
C LEU A 3 14.73 -12.11 -3.42
N VAL A 4 14.95 -12.94 -2.39
CA VAL A 4 16.15 -12.84 -1.56
C VAL A 4 17.29 -13.51 -2.35
N GLY A 5 18.23 -12.69 -2.81
CA GLY A 5 19.46 -13.14 -3.48
C GLY A 5 19.52 -12.92 -4.99
N SER A 6 18.61 -12.16 -5.59
CA SER A 6 18.77 -11.72 -6.97
C SER A 6 19.26 -10.26 -7.01
N GLU A 7 20.40 -10.01 -7.63
CA GLU A 7 20.81 -8.65 -7.98
C GLU A 7 20.12 -8.27 -9.29
N MET A 8 19.42 -7.15 -9.28
CA MET A 8 18.81 -6.56 -10.47
C MET A 8 19.68 -5.38 -10.92
N CYS A 9 20.28 -5.50 -12.10
CA CYS A 9 20.99 -4.39 -12.73
C CYS A 9 20.08 -3.71 -13.76
N ILE A 10 19.84 -2.41 -13.59
CA ILE A 10 19.20 -1.55 -14.57
C ILE A 10 20.30 -1.04 -15.50
N ARG A 11 20.25 -1.40 -16.78
CA ARG A 11 21.12 -0.84 -17.81
C ARG A 11 20.25 -0.35 -18.97
N ASP A 12 20.29 0.94 -19.25
CA ASP A 12 19.79 1.57 -20.48
C ASP A 12 18.40 1.08 -20.94
N SER A 13 17.38 1.19 -20.10
CA SER A 13 16.00 0.74 -20.38
C SER A 13 15.84 -0.79 -20.62
N SER A 14 16.89 -1.57 -20.40
CA SER A 14 16.81 -3.04 -20.36
C SER A 14 17.16 -3.57 -18.97
N TYR A 15 16.37 -4.52 -18.48
CA TYR A 15 16.58 -5.15 -17.18
C TYR A 15 17.17 -6.54 -17.37
N ALA A 16 18.26 -6.84 -16.66
CA ALA A 16 18.82 -8.18 -16.60
C ALA A 16 18.65 -8.75 -15.19
N ILE A 17 18.06 -9.93 -15.09
CA ILE A 17 17.99 -10.67 -13.82
C ILE A 17 19.28 -11.45 -13.69
N VAL A 18 20.07 -11.13 -12.66
CA VAL A 18 21.28 -11.86 -12.30
C VAL A 18 21.00 -12.63 -11.02
N ALA A 19 21.02 -13.96 -11.09
CA ALA A 19 20.81 -14.83 -9.94
C ALA A 19 21.75 -16.02 -10.04
N GLU A 20 22.24 -16.55 -8.90
CA GLU A 20 23.05 -17.77 -8.85
C GLU A 20 22.29 -19.00 -9.36
N LYS A 21 20.96 -18.98 -9.24
CA LYS A 21 20.06 -20.02 -9.76
C LYS A 21 18.94 -19.34 -10.54
N TYR A 22 18.50 -19.97 -11.63
CA TYR A 22 17.35 -19.47 -12.38
C TYR A 22 16.12 -19.44 -11.47
N ILE A 23 15.62 -18.24 -11.22
CA ILE A 23 14.38 -17.99 -10.47
C ILE A 23 13.49 -17.16 -11.39
N SER A 24 12.28 -17.66 -11.65
CA SER A 24 11.30 -16.88 -12.39
C SER A 24 10.85 -15.70 -11.55
N PRO A 25 10.91 -14.47 -12.06
CA PRO A 25 10.43 -13.29 -11.33
C PRO A 25 8.92 -13.38 -11.11
N THR A 26 8.42 -12.54 -10.18
CA THR A 26 6.99 -12.36 -10.00
C THR A 26 6.33 -11.77 -11.25
N SER A 27 5.04 -12.04 -11.46
CA SER A 27 4.23 -11.41 -12.53
C SER A 27 4.17 -9.89 -12.36
N GLU A 28 4.35 -9.38 -11.13
CA GLU A 28 4.31 -7.94 -10.81
C GLU A 28 5.66 -7.23 -11.02
N LEU A 29 6.65 -7.93 -11.60
CA LEU A 29 7.96 -7.34 -11.89
C LEU A 29 7.87 -6.00 -12.64
N PRO A 30 7.02 -5.83 -13.67
CA PRO A 30 6.89 -4.53 -14.36
C PRO A 30 6.52 -3.40 -13.41
N SER A 31 5.56 -3.62 -12.51
CA SER A 31 5.16 -2.63 -11.51
C SER A 31 6.29 -2.28 -10.56
N HIS A 32 7.00 -3.30 -10.02
CA HIS A 32 8.14 -3.07 -9.14
C HIS A 32 9.25 -2.24 -9.81
N LEU A 33 9.62 -2.58 -11.04
CA LEU A 33 10.69 -1.88 -11.77
C LEU A 33 10.30 -0.44 -12.06
N SER A 34 9.10 -0.21 -12.59
CA SER A 34 8.62 1.13 -12.93
C SER A 34 8.53 2.02 -11.68
N ILE A 35 8.11 1.46 -10.55
CA ILE A 35 8.05 2.20 -9.28
C ILE A 35 9.45 2.54 -8.77
N HIS A 36 10.40 1.60 -8.81
CA HIS A 36 11.78 1.88 -8.42
C HIS A 36 12.42 2.97 -9.30
N ASP A 37 12.19 2.90 -10.61
CA ASP A 37 12.69 3.91 -11.55
C ASP A 37 12.08 5.29 -11.25
N TYR A 38 10.77 5.35 -11.00
CA TYR A 38 10.08 6.57 -10.59
C TYR A 38 10.64 7.14 -9.28
N LEU A 39 10.82 6.32 -8.24
CA LEU A 39 11.33 6.78 -6.94
C LEU A 39 12.76 7.33 -7.07
N LEU A 40 13.62 6.65 -7.84
CA LEU A 40 14.98 7.10 -8.14
C LEU A 40 14.98 8.41 -8.93
N GLY A 41 14.16 8.49 -9.98
CA GLY A 41 14.05 9.68 -10.83
C GLY A 41 13.55 10.92 -10.09
N ARG A 42 12.78 10.75 -9.01
CA ARG A 42 12.32 11.83 -8.12
C ARG A 42 13.29 12.14 -6.97
N GLY A 43 14.38 11.40 -6.84
CA GLY A 43 15.33 11.55 -5.74
C GLY A 43 14.72 11.22 -4.37
N ARG A 44 13.73 10.33 -4.31
CA ARG A 44 13.07 9.92 -3.07
C ARG A 44 13.96 8.95 -2.29
N ASN A 45 13.88 9.01 -0.97
CA ASN A 45 14.64 8.11 -0.08
C ASN A 45 14.07 6.70 -0.01
N GLN A 46 12.84 6.49 -0.45
CA GLN A 46 12.20 5.18 -0.46
C GLN A 46 12.91 4.23 -1.44
N LYS A 47 13.39 3.10 -0.91
CA LYS A 47 14.22 2.11 -1.64
C LYS A 47 13.58 0.73 -1.69
N VAL A 48 12.49 0.55 -0.95
CA VAL A 48 11.80 -0.73 -0.82
C VAL A 48 10.39 -0.60 -1.36
N VAL A 49 9.99 -1.58 -2.14
CA VAL A 49 8.62 -1.76 -2.63
C VAL A 49 8.14 -3.12 -2.15
N ILE A 50 7.06 -3.16 -1.38
CA ILE A 50 6.40 -4.39 -0.93
C ILE A 50 5.05 -4.50 -1.62
N HIS A 51 4.76 -5.66 -2.20
CA HIS A 51 3.43 -6.03 -2.66
C HIS A 51 2.96 -7.29 -1.92
N THR A 52 1.73 -7.28 -1.42
CA THR A 52 1.12 -8.36 -0.66
C THR A 52 -0.40 -8.34 -0.79
N HIS A 53 -1.07 -9.42 -0.37
CA HIS A 53 -2.52 -9.61 -0.51
C HIS A 53 -3.20 -9.70 0.87
N PRO A 54 -3.27 -8.64 1.68
CA PRO A 54 -3.96 -8.66 2.97
C PRO A 54 -5.46 -8.80 2.73
N ILE A 55 -6.02 -9.90 3.21
CA ILE A 55 -7.40 -10.32 2.92
C ILE A 55 -8.41 -9.23 3.27
N GLU A 56 -8.23 -8.59 4.42
CA GLU A 56 -9.12 -7.57 4.94
C GLU A 56 -9.15 -6.33 4.05
N LEU A 57 -7.98 -5.85 3.63
CA LEU A 57 -7.87 -4.68 2.74
C LEU A 57 -8.42 -5.01 1.36
N VAL A 58 -8.10 -6.19 0.81
CA VAL A 58 -8.65 -6.63 -0.47
C VAL A 58 -10.17 -6.71 -0.39
N ALA A 59 -10.72 -7.30 0.67
CA ALA A 59 -12.17 -7.42 0.86
C ALA A 59 -12.86 -6.05 0.87
N MET A 60 -12.24 -5.04 1.51
CA MET A 60 -12.80 -3.68 1.53
C MET A 60 -12.86 -3.05 0.13
N THR A 61 -11.93 -3.37 -0.76
CA THR A 61 -11.95 -2.85 -2.13
C THR A 61 -13.09 -3.40 -3.00
N HIS A 62 -13.78 -4.45 -2.56
CA HIS A 62 -14.98 -4.96 -3.23
C HIS A 62 -16.23 -4.09 -2.99
N ASN A 63 -16.17 -3.16 -2.05
CA ASN A 63 -17.28 -2.25 -1.78
C ASN A 63 -17.04 -0.89 -2.43
N ALA A 64 -17.82 -0.57 -3.45
CA ALA A 64 -17.71 0.69 -4.18
C ALA A 64 -17.82 1.94 -3.27
N ALA A 65 -18.51 1.83 -2.13
CA ALA A 65 -18.60 2.95 -1.17
C ALA A 65 -17.24 3.33 -0.54
N PHE A 66 -16.25 2.43 -0.56
CA PHE A 66 -14.92 2.68 -0.01
C PHE A 66 -13.90 3.17 -1.05
N LEU A 67 -14.24 3.13 -2.34
CA LEU A 67 -13.32 3.48 -3.42
C LEU A 67 -13.19 4.99 -3.66
N GLY A 68 -14.00 5.80 -2.97
CA GLY A 68 -13.89 7.24 -3.06
C GLY A 68 -12.61 7.78 -2.41
N ARG A 69 -12.07 8.88 -2.95
CA ARG A 69 -10.87 9.52 -2.39
C ARG A 69 -11.06 9.77 -0.89
N ASP A 70 -10.07 9.39 -0.12
CA ASP A 70 -9.99 9.53 1.34
C ASP A 70 -11.09 8.81 2.17
N VAL A 71 -12.10 8.22 1.55
CA VAL A 71 -13.18 7.54 2.29
C VAL A 71 -12.62 6.38 3.10
N LEU A 72 -11.86 5.50 2.44
CA LEU A 72 -11.25 4.35 3.10
C LEU A 72 -10.17 4.78 4.10
N SER A 73 -9.35 5.76 3.76
CA SER A 73 -8.33 6.32 4.67
C SER A 73 -8.96 6.80 5.98
N ARG A 74 -10.04 7.61 5.91
CA ARG A 74 -10.74 8.11 7.10
C ARG A 74 -11.34 6.99 7.94
N LEU A 75 -11.92 5.99 7.29
CA LEU A 75 -12.47 4.83 7.99
C LEU A 75 -11.37 4.09 8.75
N LEU A 76 -10.27 3.73 8.07
CA LEU A 76 -9.17 2.98 8.67
C LEU A 76 -8.48 3.77 9.79
N TRP A 77 -8.24 5.07 9.60
CA TRP A 77 -7.70 5.93 10.64
C TRP A 77 -8.55 5.97 11.90
N SER A 78 -9.87 5.86 11.76
CA SER A 78 -10.78 5.94 12.90
C SER A 78 -10.83 4.68 13.76
N MET A 79 -10.29 3.55 13.29
CA MET A 79 -10.41 2.27 13.99
C MET A 79 -9.42 2.12 15.14
N ILE A 80 -8.16 2.52 14.95
CA ILE A 80 -7.12 2.53 16.00
C ILE A 80 -6.17 3.72 15.79
N PRO A 81 -5.63 4.30 16.89
CA PRO A 81 -4.72 5.46 16.81
C PRO A 81 -3.48 5.22 15.96
N GLU A 82 -2.90 4.02 16.02
CA GLU A 82 -1.69 3.64 15.31
C GLU A 82 -1.82 3.82 13.81
N THR A 83 -3.01 3.59 13.24
CA THR A 83 -3.22 3.75 11.81
C THR A 83 -3.04 5.19 11.36
N ARG A 84 -3.50 6.15 12.17
CA ARG A 84 -3.28 7.56 11.87
C ARG A 84 -1.82 7.95 12.04
N ALA A 85 -1.13 7.40 13.05
CA ALA A 85 0.26 7.70 13.35
C ALA A 85 1.24 7.11 12.32
N PHE A 86 1.06 5.84 11.95
CA PHE A 86 1.97 5.14 11.02
C PHE A 86 1.63 5.38 9.55
N CYS A 87 0.37 5.65 9.21
CA CYS A 87 -0.08 5.88 7.85
C CYS A 87 -0.73 7.27 7.71
N PRO A 88 0.00 8.36 8.02
CA PRO A 88 -0.56 9.71 8.07
C PRO A 88 -1.13 10.18 6.73
N LYS A 89 -0.61 9.66 5.62
CA LYS A 89 -1.10 9.95 4.28
C LYS A 89 -2.34 9.12 3.89
N GLY A 90 -2.63 8.04 4.65
CA GLY A 90 -3.71 7.12 4.32
C GLY A 90 -3.36 6.16 3.18
N VAL A 91 -4.35 5.81 2.37
CA VAL A 91 -4.20 4.85 1.27
C VAL A 91 -4.71 5.44 -0.05
N GLY A 92 -3.91 5.31 -1.10
CA GLY A 92 -4.35 5.48 -2.47
C GLY A 92 -5.13 4.26 -2.96
N ILE A 93 -6.01 4.44 -3.93
CA ILE A 93 -6.74 3.32 -4.54
C ILE A 93 -6.58 3.40 -6.05
N VAL A 94 -6.12 2.31 -6.64
CA VAL A 94 -6.07 2.10 -8.08
C VAL A 94 -7.24 1.21 -8.47
N PRO A 95 -8.12 1.66 -9.38
CA PRO A 95 -9.15 0.81 -9.96
C PRO A 95 -8.57 -0.46 -10.57
N TYR A 96 -9.39 -1.49 -10.69
CA TYR A 96 -8.95 -2.75 -11.27
C TYR A 96 -8.22 -2.54 -12.60
N ALA A 97 -7.02 -3.06 -12.67
CA ALA A 97 -6.22 -3.21 -13.88
C ALA A 97 -5.62 -4.62 -13.91
N LEU A 98 -5.23 -5.08 -15.09
CA LEU A 98 -4.67 -6.43 -15.24
C LEU A 98 -3.37 -6.56 -14.44
N PRO A 99 -3.24 -7.56 -13.56
CA PRO A 99 -1.99 -7.83 -12.85
C PRO A 99 -0.79 -7.95 -13.80
N GLY A 100 0.32 -7.31 -13.43
CA GLY A 100 1.53 -7.29 -14.25
C GLY A 100 1.49 -6.36 -15.46
N SER A 101 0.43 -5.59 -15.65
CA SER A 101 0.33 -4.65 -16.77
C SER A 101 1.04 -3.32 -16.51
N ILE A 102 1.39 -2.62 -17.58
CA ILE A 102 1.95 -1.26 -17.52
C ILE A 102 0.89 -0.28 -16.99
N GLU A 103 -0.37 -0.49 -17.35
CA GLU A 103 -1.48 0.34 -16.87
C GLU A 103 -1.58 0.32 -15.34
N LEU A 104 -1.39 -0.86 -14.72
CA LEU A 104 -1.36 -1.00 -13.26
C LEU A 104 -0.17 -0.25 -12.66
N ALA A 105 1.00 -0.36 -13.29
CA ALA A 105 2.20 0.34 -12.85
C ALA A 105 2.03 1.87 -12.91
N ASP A 106 1.56 2.39 -14.04
CA ASP A 106 1.36 3.84 -14.25
C ASP A 106 0.30 4.40 -13.30
N ALA A 107 -0.83 3.69 -13.15
CA ALA A 107 -1.88 4.09 -12.21
C ALA A 107 -1.40 4.07 -10.75
N THR A 108 -0.51 3.15 -10.40
CA THR A 108 0.11 3.09 -9.06
C THR A 108 1.05 4.28 -8.85
N ILE A 109 1.92 4.55 -9.82
CA ILE A 109 2.87 5.67 -9.77
C ILE A 109 2.12 7.00 -9.59
N ALA A 110 1.00 7.19 -10.27
CA ALA A 110 0.18 8.39 -10.13
C ALA A 110 -0.37 8.61 -8.70
N GLN A 111 -0.43 7.58 -7.86
CA GLN A 111 -0.85 7.68 -6.47
C GLN A 111 0.33 7.96 -5.52
N LEU A 112 1.56 7.61 -5.90
CA LEU A 112 2.72 7.66 -5.00
C LEU A 112 3.20 9.07 -4.65
N ASP A 113 2.74 10.12 -5.33
CA ASP A 113 2.99 11.49 -4.91
C ASP A 113 2.22 11.84 -3.62
N ASP A 114 1.03 11.30 -3.45
CA ASP A 114 0.14 11.58 -2.32
C ASP A 114 0.20 10.50 -1.22
N TYR A 115 0.49 9.23 -1.57
CA TYR A 115 0.39 8.07 -0.66
C TYR A 115 1.67 7.23 -0.65
N ASP A 116 1.96 6.60 0.49
CA ASP A 116 3.03 5.60 0.61
C ASP A 116 2.49 4.16 0.55
N VAL A 117 1.17 3.99 0.69
CA VAL A 117 0.46 2.71 0.48
C VAL A 117 -0.65 2.90 -0.54
N VAL A 118 -0.71 1.99 -1.50
CA VAL A 118 -1.71 1.98 -2.57
C VAL A 118 -2.42 0.62 -2.57
N LEU A 119 -3.74 0.64 -2.58
CA LEU A 119 -4.54 -0.57 -2.76
C LEU A 119 -4.92 -0.74 -4.23
N TRP A 120 -4.70 -1.93 -4.74
CA TRP A 120 -5.17 -2.36 -6.05
C TRP A 120 -6.53 -3.03 -5.89
N GLU A 121 -7.55 -2.45 -6.48
CA GLU A 121 -8.93 -2.94 -6.36
C GLU A 121 -9.02 -4.43 -6.69
N LYS A 122 -9.55 -5.24 -5.75
CA LYS A 122 -9.73 -6.70 -5.85
C LYS A 122 -8.44 -7.51 -6.04
N HIS A 123 -7.27 -6.92 -5.73
CA HIS A 123 -6.01 -7.57 -5.95
C HIS A 123 -5.13 -7.58 -4.68
N GLY A 124 -4.66 -6.43 -4.22
CA GLY A 124 -3.72 -6.40 -3.12
C GLY A 124 -3.36 -5.00 -2.65
N ALA A 125 -2.30 -4.92 -1.87
CA ALA A 125 -1.69 -3.70 -1.38
C ALA A 125 -0.24 -3.60 -1.84
N LEU A 126 0.19 -2.38 -2.18
CA LEU A 126 1.58 -2.04 -2.46
C LEU A 126 1.98 -0.93 -1.49
N GLY A 127 3.16 -1.05 -0.89
CA GLY A 127 3.74 -0.04 0.00
C GLY A 127 5.17 0.29 -0.40
N VAL A 128 5.56 1.55 -0.21
CA VAL A 128 6.92 2.03 -0.45
C VAL A 128 7.52 2.60 0.85
N GLY A 129 8.83 2.37 1.08
CA GLY A 129 9.52 2.84 2.28
C GLY A 129 11.03 2.88 2.12
N GLU A 130 11.71 3.49 3.10
CA GLU A 130 13.19 3.56 3.13
C GLU A 130 13.82 2.20 3.46
N ASN A 131 13.10 1.37 4.22
CA ASN A 131 13.51 0.03 4.63
C ASN A 131 12.30 -0.91 4.59
N VAL A 132 12.51 -2.20 4.78
CA VAL A 132 11.46 -3.22 4.65
C VAL A 132 10.39 -3.13 5.75
N ILE A 133 10.74 -2.59 6.91
CA ILE A 133 9.85 -2.51 8.08
C ILE A 133 8.75 -1.48 7.85
N GLU A 134 9.10 -0.30 7.32
CA GLU A 134 8.15 0.80 7.12
C GLU A 134 6.91 0.41 6.29
N PRO A 135 7.04 -0.04 5.04
CA PRO A 135 5.87 -0.38 4.23
C PRO A 135 5.15 -1.62 4.77
N PHE A 136 5.87 -2.55 5.44
CA PHE A 136 5.26 -3.69 6.09
C PHE A 136 4.37 -3.25 7.26
N ASP A 137 4.88 -2.42 8.17
CA ASP A 137 4.14 -1.93 9.34
C ASP A 137 2.93 -1.09 8.94
N MET A 138 3.06 -0.26 7.89
CA MET A 138 1.93 0.48 7.35
C MET A 138 0.81 -0.45 6.86
N ILE A 139 1.14 -1.44 6.04
CA ILE A 139 0.15 -2.39 5.49
C ILE A 139 -0.45 -3.24 6.61
N ASP A 140 0.35 -3.74 7.56
CA ASP A 140 -0.12 -4.53 8.69
C ASP A 140 -1.08 -3.73 9.59
N THR A 141 -0.74 -2.48 9.89
CA THR A 141 -1.58 -1.59 10.71
C THR A 141 -2.91 -1.27 10.01
N LEU A 142 -2.87 -0.98 8.71
CA LEU A 142 -4.07 -0.78 7.89
C LEU A 142 -4.94 -2.05 7.87
N SER A 143 -4.34 -3.23 7.73
CA SER A 143 -5.04 -4.51 7.73
C SER A 143 -5.72 -4.77 9.08
N LYS A 144 -5.06 -4.47 10.21
CA LYS A 144 -5.66 -4.54 11.55
C LYS A 144 -6.88 -3.64 11.69
N SER A 145 -6.80 -2.40 11.19
CA SER A 145 -7.95 -1.49 11.18
C SER A 145 -9.12 -2.05 10.37
N ALA A 146 -8.85 -2.58 9.19
CA ALA A 146 -9.85 -3.23 8.35
C ALA A 146 -10.50 -4.42 9.08
N GLN A 147 -9.69 -5.25 9.74
CA GLN A 147 -10.15 -6.40 10.51
C GLN A 147 -11.06 -6.00 11.68
N ILE A 148 -10.71 -4.94 12.41
CA ILE A 148 -11.55 -4.40 13.49
C ILE A 148 -12.91 -3.96 12.95
N TYR A 149 -12.92 -3.19 11.85
CA TYR A 149 -14.16 -2.75 11.21
C TYR A 149 -15.02 -3.94 10.78
N MET A 150 -14.43 -4.90 10.07
CA MET A 150 -15.13 -6.10 9.57
C MET A 150 -15.67 -6.96 10.72
N SER A 151 -14.89 -7.11 11.81
CA SER A 151 -15.30 -7.85 13.00
C SER A 151 -16.53 -7.22 13.65
N GLY A 152 -16.56 -5.91 13.83
CA GLY A 152 -17.74 -5.19 14.34
C GLY A 152 -18.96 -5.39 13.45
N ARG A 153 -18.77 -5.30 12.12
CA ARG A 153 -19.85 -5.57 11.15
C ARG A 153 -20.37 -7.00 11.24
N ALA A 154 -19.48 -7.98 11.40
CA ALA A 154 -19.86 -9.38 11.57
C ALA A 154 -20.61 -9.63 12.89
N MET A 155 -20.32 -8.85 13.93
CA MET A 155 -21.04 -8.86 15.21
C MET A 155 -22.39 -8.13 15.15
N GLY A 156 -22.78 -7.56 14.02
CA GLY A 156 -24.08 -6.91 13.80
C GLY A 156 -24.12 -5.42 14.10
N PHE A 157 -22.98 -4.76 14.34
CA PHE A 157 -22.94 -3.32 14.53
C PHE A 157 -21.94 -2.62 13.60
N THR A 158 -22.10 -1.32 13.42
CA THR A 158 -21.10 -0.50 12.74
C THR A 158 -20.19 0.13 13.78
N PRO A 159 -18.87 -0.16 13.79
CA PRO A 159 -17.95 0.53 14.71
C PRO A 159 -18.04 2.04 14.52
N ALA A 160 -18.21 2.76 15.63
CA ALA A 160 -18.32 4.22 15.61
C ALA A 160 -17.01 4.88 15.14
N GLY A 161 -15.89 4.25 15.45
CA GLY A 161 -14.57 4.81 15.21
C GLY A 161 -14.26 6.01 16.11
N MET A 162 -13.06 6.56 15.96
CA MET A 162 -12.67 7.80 16.62
C MET A 162 -13.37 8.99 15.97
N SER A 163 -13.82 9.93 16.80
CA SER A 163 -14.40 11.20 16.36
C SER A 163 -13.35 12.10 15.70
N ASP A 164 -13.81 13.09 14.93
CA ASP A 164 -12.92 14.09 14.31
C ASP A 164 -12.07 14.83 15.36
N ALA A 165 -12.63 15.11 16.55
CA ALA A 165 -11.89 15.72 17.65
C ALA A 165 -10.76 14.82 18.17
N GLN A 166 -11.00 13.51 18.31
CA GLN A 166 -9.98 12.55 18.70
C GLN A 166 -8.90 12.39 17.63
N MET A 167 -9.30 12.38 16.36
CA MET A 167 -8.36 12.33 15.22
C MET A 167 -7.50 13.59 15.13
N GLN A 168 -8.08 14.77 15.42
CA GLN A 168 -7.34 16.03 15.48
C GLN A 168 -6.35 16.04 16.65
N GLN A 169 -6.74 15.54 17.82
CA GLN A 169 -5.84 15.39 18.97
C GLN A 169 -4.63 14.50 18.64
N LEU A 170 -4.84 13.40 17.93
CA LEU A 170 -3.74 12.54 17.45
C LEU A 170 -2.81 13.29 16.49
N LYS A 171 -3.40 14.02 15.55
CA LYS A 171 -2.63 14.81 14.59
C LYS A 171 -1.69 15.81 15.29
N GLU A 172 -2.20 16.51 16.31
CA GLU A 172 -1.43 17.47 17.10
C GLU A 172 -0.34 16.77 17.95
N ALA A 173 -0.69 15.65 18.60
CA ALA A 173 0.24 14.90 19.46
C ALA A 173 1.41 14.28 18.70
N PHE A 174 1.20 13.86 17.46
CA PHE A 174 2.21 13.22 16.61
C PHE A 174 2.80 14.14 15.54
N ASN A 175 2.40 15.42 15.47
CA ASN A 175 2.83 16.39 14.46
C ASN A 175 2.61 15.91 13.01
N LEU A 176 1.41 15.37 12.71
CA LEU A 176 1.05 14.79 11.42
C LEU A 176 0.50 15.82 10.43
#